data_24e31cc9f0b001fa895956ef9d861db1
#
_entry.id   24e31cc9f0b001fa895956ef9d861db1
#
_cell.length_a   1.000
_cell.length_b   1.000
_cell.length_c   1.000
_cell.angle_alpha   90.00
_cell.angle_beta   90.00
_cell.angle_gamma   90.00
#
_symmetry.space_group_name_H-M   'P 1'
#
loop_
_entity.id
_entity.type
_entity.pdbx_description
1 polymer ?
#
loop_
_entity_poly.entity_id
_entity_poly.type
_entity_poly.pdbx_seq_one_letter_code
_entity_poly.pdbx_strand_id
1 'polypeptide(L)'
;YIKDKSVFGYEMRIAGGSELTAIYAGISAKQKAFLAMLIGGGFAGLAGAIELLSQTHRVSTGISQGFGYTAIIVAAITGMRPIGIFLVGCLFGALAIGGSVIQTIGVSSYIAEIIQATTLFGALVAQFFFSYEILKKDEND
;
A
#
# COMPACT_ATOMS: atom_id res chain seq x y z
N TYR A 1 0.88 6.37 15.79
CA TYR A 1 0.45 6.80 17.13
C TYR A 1 -0.94 6.25 17.46
N ILE A 2 -1.95 6.43 16.59
CA ILE A 2 -3.33 5.93 16.80
C ILE A 2 -3.36 4.40 16.87
N LYS A 3 -2.56 3.70 16.06
CA LYS A 3 -2.49 2.25 16.01
C LYS A 3 -1.98 1.62 17.31
N ASP A 4 -1.07 2.28 18.01
CA ASP A 4 -0.34 1.69 19.14
C ASP A 4 -0.76 2.24 20.52
N LYS A 5 -1.42 3.40 20.58
CA LYS A 5 -1.78 4.07 21.83
C LYS A 5 -3.28 4.38 21.99
N SER A 6 -4.14 3.97 21.05
CA SER A 6 -5.58 4.15 21.19
C SER A 6 -6.29 2.81 21.40
N VAL A 7 -7.37 2.84 22.17
CA VAL A 7 -8.25 1.67 22.38
C VAL A 7 -8.72 1.10 21.04
N PHE A 8 -9.03 1.98 20.09
CA PHE A 8 -9.44 1.60 18.75
C PHE A 8 -8.36 0.81 17.98
N GLY A 9 -7.11 1.24 18.05
CA GLY A 9 -5.99 0.52 17.42
C GLY A 9 -5.72 -0.84 18.07
N TYR A 10 -5.86 -0.92 19.39
CA TYR A 10 -5.75 -2.18 20.12
C TYR A 10 -6.85 -3.17 19.74
N GLU A 11 -8.09 -2.74 19.70
CA GLU A 11 -9.22 -3.57 19.27
C GLU A 11 -9.09 -4.05 17.82
N MET A 12 -8.61 -3.18 16.91
CA MET A 12 -8.33 -3.56 15.53
C MET A 12 -7.23 -4.62 15.43
N ARG A 13 -6.21 -4.54 16.26
CA ARG A 13 -5.11 -5.51 16.28
C ARG A 13 -5.58 -6.89 16.74
N ILE A 14 -6.40 -6.93 17.79
CA ILE A 14 -7.00 -8.19 18.30
C ILE A 14 -7.92 -8.79 17.23
N ALA A 15 -8.80 -7.97 16.65
CA ALA A 15 -9.73 -8.41 15.63
C ALA A 15 -9.03 -8.95 14.35
N GLY A 16 -7.88 -8.37 14.00
CA GLY A 16 -7.07 -8.83 12.85
C GLY A 16 -6.19 -10.03 13.13
N GLY A 17 -5.87 -10.30 14.41
CA GLY A 17 -5.00 -11.42 14.80
C GLY A 17 -5.74 -12.74 14.93
N SER A 18 -6.90 -12.72 15.60
CA SER A 18 -7.72 -13.93 15.81
C SER A 18 -9.17 -13.55 16.10
N GLU A 19 -10.08 -14.08 15.31
CA GLU A 19 -11.52 -13.88 15.50
C GLU A 19 -12.01 -14.44 16.86
N LEU A 20 -11.48 -15.59 17.27
CA LEU A 20 -11.79 -16.20 18.56
C LEU A 20 -11.35 -15.32 19.73
N THR A 21 -10.14 -14.77 19.67
CA THR A 21 -9.64 -13.85 20.72
C THR A 21 -10.48 -12.59 20.81
N ALA A 22 -10.95 -12.05 19.68
CA ALA A 22 -11.82 -10.89 19.65
C ALA A 22 -13.17 -11.18 20.32
N ILE A 23 -13.76 -12.34 20.08
CA ILE A 23 -15.02 -12.77 20.71
C ILE A 23 -14.86 -12.87 22.23
N TYR A 24 -13.79 -13.49 22.71
CA TYR A 24 -13.53 -13.60 24.17
C TYR A 24 -13.29 -12.22 24.81
N ALA A 25 -12.72 -11.27 24.06
CA ALA A 25 -12.53 -9.89 24.52
C ALA A 25 -13.78 -9.01 24.40
N GLY A 26 -14.92 -9.56 23.93
CA GLY A 26 -16.15 -8.80 23.71
C GLY A 26 -16.07 -7.81 22.52
N ILE A 27 -15.12 -7.99 21.63
CA ILE A 27 -14.87 -7.11 20.47
C ILE A 27 -15.54 -7.70 19.23
N SER A 28 -16.40 -6.94 18.56
CA SER A 28 -17.01 -7.35 17.30
C SER A 28 -16.02 -7.19 16.13
N ALA A 29 -15.35 -8.27 15.74
CA ALA A 29 -14.38 -8.29 14.63
C ALA A 29 -15.00 -7.76 13.32
N LYS A 30 -16.27 -8.09 13.04
CA LYS A 30 -16.99 -7.62 11.84
C LYS A 30 -17.13 -6.10 11.79
N GLN A 31 -17.47 -5.46 12.91
CA GLN A 31 -17.60 -3.99 12.96
C GLN A 31 -16.24 -3.31 12.78
N LYS A 32 -15.17 -3.87 13.35
CA LYS A 32 -13.82 -3.34 13.20
C LYS A 32 -13.30 -3.51 11.78
N ALA A 33 -13.56 -4.65 11.14
CA ALA A 33 -13.26 -4.87 9.73
C ALA A 33 -14.02 -3.89 8.82
N PHE A 34 -15.31 -3.68 9.07
CA PHE A 34 -16.11 -2.72 8.31
C PHE A 34 -15.57 -1.29 8.43
N LEU A 35 -15.22 -0.85 9.65
CA LEU A 35 -14.61 0.46 9.87
C LEU A 35 -13.25 0.60 9.18
N ALA A 36 -12.42 -0.43 9.22
CA ALA A 36 -11.14 -0.43 8.51
C ALA A 36 -11.33 -0.28 7.00
N MET A 37 -12.29 -1.02 6.42
CA MET A 37 -12.61 -0.93 4.99
C MET A 37 -13.19 0.44 4.63
N LEU A 38 -14.02 1.04 5.49
CA LEU A 38 -14.61 2.36 5.27
C LEU A 38 -13.53 3.45 5.28
N ILE A 39 -12.59 3.39 6.21
CA ILE A 39 -11.46 4.33 6.27
C ILE A 39 -10.56 4.14 5.04
N GLY A 40 -10.18 2.90 4.73
CA GLY A 40 -9.35 2.60 3.56
C GLY A 40 -10.01 3.02 2.23
N GLY A 41 -11.30 2.70 2.06
CA GLY A 41 -12.08 3.11 0.90
C GLY A 41 -12.24 4.62 0.81
N GLY A 42 -12.41 5.32 1.94
CA GLY A 42 -12.45 6.78 2.01
C GLY A 42 -11.16 7.42 1.50
N PHE A 43 -10.00 6.94 1.96
CA PHE A 43 -8.70 7.42 1.46
C PHE A 43 -8.47 7.10 -0.01
N ALA A 44 -8.86 5.91 -0.46
CA ALA A 44 -8.78 5.54 -1.87
C ALA A 44 -9.68 6.42 -2.75
N GLY A 45 -10.89 6.73 -2.27
CA GLY A 45 -11.81 7.65 -2.96
C GLY A 45 -11.26 9.08 -3.05
N LEU A 46 -10.66 9.58 -1.98
CA LEU A 46 -9.99 10.89 -1.98
C LEU A 46 -8.81 10.93 -2.96
N ALA A 47 -7.98 9.88 -2.97
CA ALA A 47 -6.87 9.77 -3.91
C ALA A 47 -7.35 9.79 -5.36
N GLY A 48 -8.41 9.02 -5.68
CA GLY A 48 -9.03 9.03 -7.00
C GLY A 48 -9.63 10.38 -7.40
N ALA A 49 -10.25 11.09 -6.45
CA ALA A 49 -10.79 12.42 -6.68
C ALA A 49 -9.68 13.45 -6.98
N ILE A 50 -8.57 13.40 -6.22
CA ILE A 50 -7.40 14.27 -6.44
C ILE A 50 -6.79 14.00 -7.81
N GLU A 51 -6.63 12.74 -8.19
CA GLU A 51 -6.09 12.34 -9.50
C GLU A 51 -6.97 12.86 -10.64
N LEU A 52 -8.29 12.71 -10.52
CA LEU A 52 -9.25 13.17 -11.50
C LEU A 52 -9.21 14.70 -11.69
N LEU A 53 -9.10 15.44 -10.59
CA LEU A 53 -9.04 16.90 -10.63
C LEU A 53 -7.70 17.43 -11.13
N SER A 54 -6.60 16.69 -10.85
CA SER A 54 -5.24 17.15 -11.16
C SER A 54 -4.85 16.91 -12.63
N GLN A 55 -5.14 15.75 -13.18
CA GLN A 55 -4.57 15.35 -14.46
C GLN A 55 -5.56 15.31 -15.62
N THR A 56 -6.74 14.78 -15.41
CA THR A 56 -7.57 14.35 -16.55
C THR A 56 -8.71 15.27 -16.86
N HIS A 57 -9.29 15.97 -15.89
CA HIS A 57 -10.53 16.76 -16.04
C HIS A 57 -11.66 16.01 -16.81
N ARG A 58 -11.47 14.72 -17.09
CA ARG A 58 -12.39 13.83 -17.79
C ARG A 58 -12.30 12.43 -17.19
N VAL A 59 -13.44 11.82 -16.94
CA VAL A 59 -13.52 10.42 -16.53
C VAL A 59 -13.25 9.54 -17.73
N SER A 60 -12.14 8.82 -17.75
CA SER A 60 -11.83 7.82 -18.77
C SER A 60 -11.57 6.46 -18.13
N THR A 61 -11.77 5.39 -18.87
CA THR A 61 -11.57 4.01 -18.41
C THR A 61 -10.09 3.71 -18.05
N GLY A 62 -9.14 4.57 -18.44
CA GLY A 62 -7.71 4.42 -18.17
C GLY A 62 -7.19 5.14 -16.92
N ILE A 63 -8.05 5.82 -16.14
CA ILE A 63 -7.62 6.62 -14.97
C ILE A 63 -6.89 5.79 -13.92
N SER A 64 -7.28 4.54 -13.73
CA SER A 64 -6.72 3.71 -12.66
C SER A 64 -5.31 3.19 -12.93
N GLN A 65 -4.85 3.14 -14.18
CA GLN A 65 -3.50 2.70 -14.63
C GLN A 65 -2.80 1.63 -13.76
N GLY A 66 -3.57 0.79 -13.04
CA GLY A 66 -2.99 -0.23 -12.16
C GLY A 66 -2.48 0.27 -10.80
N PHE A 67 -2.71 1.52 -10.42
CA PHE A 67 -2.26 2.07 -9.11
C PHE A 67 -2.71 1.25 -7.91
N GLY A 68 -3.88 0.60 -7.99
CA GLY A 68 -4.36 -0.30 -6.95
C GLY A 68 -3.44 -1.49 -6.73
N TYR A 69 -2.95 -2.11 -7.79
CA TYR A 69 -2.00 -3.23 -7.71
C TYR A 69 -0.65 -2.77 -7.16
N THR A 70 -0.14 -1.63 -7.64
CA THR A 70 1.09 -1.03 -7.12
C THR A 70 0.98 -0.74 -5.63
N ALA A 71 -0.15 -0.22 -5.15
CA ALA A 71 -0.38 0.06 -3.74
C ALA A 71 -0.34 -1.21 -2.87
N ILE A 72 -0.91 -2.33 -3.35
CA ILE A 72 -0.85 -3.61 -2.64
C ILE A 72 0.61 -4.08 -2.50
N ILE A 73 1.39 -3.99 -3.59
CA ILE A 73 2.79 -4.41 -3.58
C ILE A 73 3.62 -3.51 -2.66
N VAL A 74 3.41 -2.19 -2.70
CA VAL A 74 4.06 -1.23 -1.81
C VAL A 74 3.74 -1.54 -0.34
N ALA A 75 2.48 -1.84 -0.01
CA ALA A 75 2.09 -2.22 1.34
C ALA A 75 2.76 -3.52 1.79
N ALA A 76 2.88 -4.52 0.90
CA ALA A 76 3.55 -5.78 1.17
C ALA A 76 5.05 -5.57 1.43
N ILE A 77 5.75 -4.84 0.56
CA ILE A 77 7.19 -4.54 0.68
C ILE A 77 7.53 -3.84 1.98
N THR A 78 6.67 -2.95 2.44
CA THR A 78 6.92 -2.16 3.67
C THR A 78 6.52 -2.89 4.96
N GLY A 79 6.06 -4.14 4.86
CA GLY A 79 5.56 -4.90 6.00
C GLY A 79 4.41 -4.21 6.71
N MET A 80 3.55 -3.51 5.96
CA MET A 80 2.40 -2.74 6.44
C MET A 80 2.76 -1.65 7.47
N ARG A 81 4.00 -1.13 7.43
CA ARG A 81 4.43 -0.02 8.28
C ARG A 81 4.01 1.31 7.64
N PRO A 82 3.20 2.17 8.33
CA PRO A 82 2.65 3.39 7.73
C PRO A 82 3.70 4.35 7.17
N ILE A 83 4.80 4.53 7.89
CA ILE A 83 5.91 5.41 7.46
C ILE A 83 6.58 4.84 6.20
N GLY A 84 6.81 3.53 6.16
CA GLY A 84 7.36 2.85 4.98
C GLY A 84 6.44 3.00 3.76
N ILE A 85 5.14 2.78 3.94
CA ILE A 85 4.15 2.94 2.87
C ILE A 85 4.18 4.37 2.31
N PHE A 86 4.27 5.38 3.18
CA PHE A 86 4.33 6.78 2.75
C PHE A 86 5.59 7.07 1.94
N LEU A 87 6.78 6.68 2.42
CA LEU A 87 8.05 6.93 1.74
C LEU A 87 8.13 6.21 0.39
N VAL A 88 7.79 4.91 0.38
CA VAL A 88 7.82 4.11 -0.85
C VAL A 88 6.72 4.58 -1.81
N GLY A 89 5.53 4.93 -1.30
CA GLY A 89 4.45 5.50 -2.10
C GLY A 89 4.84 6.81 -2.78
N CYS A 90 5.53 7.71 -2.07
CA CYS A 90 6.07 8.96 -2.67
C CYS A 90 7.10 8.66 -3.76
N LEU A 91 7.98 7.68 -3.55
CA LEU A 91 8.96 7.28 -4.55
C LEU A 91 8.30 6.76 -5.83
N PHE A 92 7.31 5.86 -5.69
CA PHE A 92 6.57 5.33 -6.84
C PHE A 92 5.71 6.38 -7.53
N GLY A 93 5.11 7.31 -6.77
CA GLY A 93 4.40 8.46 -7.32
C GLY A 93 5.32 9.35 -8.17
N ALA A 94 6.53 9.64 -7.69
CA ALA A 94 7.53 10.39 -8.44
C ALA A 94 7.97 9.66 -9.72
N LEU A 95 8.16 8.34 -9.66
CA LEU A 95 8.48 7.53 -10.84
C LEU A 95 7.34 7.53 -11.86
N ALA A 96 6.09 7.46 -11.42
CA ALA A 96 4.93 7.51 -12.31
C ALA A 96 4.82 8.87 -13.03
N ILE A 97 4.98 9.97 -12.29
CA ILE A 97 4.98 11.32 -12.86
C ILE A 97 6.18 11.51 -13.80
N GLY A 98 7.37 11.08 -13.40
CA GLY A 98 8.55 11.12 -14.24
C GLY A 98 8.36 10.35 -15.55
N GLY A 99 7.73 9.18 -15.48
CA GLY A 99 7.36 8.39 -16.66
C GLY A 99 6.42 9.10 -17.61
N SER A 100 5.41 9.83 -17.08
CA SER A 100 4.48 10.61 -17.91
C SER A 100 5.18 11.81 -18.59
N VAL A 101 6.12 12.45 -17.93
CA VAL A 101 6.90 13.56 -18.48
C VAL A 101 7.81 13.09 -19.63
N ILE A 102 8.45 11.92 -19.49
CA ILE A 102 9.31 11.35 -20.54
C ILE A 102 8.50 11.03 -21.82
N GLN A 103 7.23 10.68 -21.69
CA GLN A 103 6.35 10.46 -22.85
C GLN A 103 6.17 11.72 -23.71
N THR A 104 6.22 12.91 -23.12
CA THR A 104 6.06 14.17 -23.87
C THR A 104 7.20 14.44 -24.85
N ILE A 105 8.36 13.81 -24.65
CA ILE A 105 9.53 13.90 -25.53
C ILE A 105 9.65 12.72 -26.50
N GLY A 106 8.54 11.97 -26.69
CA GLY A 106 8.46 10.91 -27.72
C GLY A 106 8.95 9.53 -27.27
N VAL A 107 9.22 9.34 -25.99
CA VAL A 107 9.57 8.02 -25.43
C VAL A 107 8.29 7.23 -25.15
N SER A 108 8.29 5.95 -25.51
CA SER A 108 7.12 5.08 -25.26
C SER A 108 6.82 4.92 -23.77
N SER A 109 5.54 4.98 -23.39
CA SER A 109 5.05 4.74 -22.03
C SER A 109 5.51 3.41 -21.44
N TYR A 110 5.69 2.40 -22.27
CA TYR A 110 6.15 1.07 -21.85
C TYR A 110 7.52 1.08 -21.16
N ILE A 111 8.40 2.03 -21.50
CA ILE A 111 9.73 2.13 -20.85
C ILE A 111 9.57 2.51 -19.38
N ALA A 112 8.71 3.47 -19.07
CA ALA A 112 8.43 3.87 -17.71
C ALA A 112 7.80 2.72 -16.89
N GLU A 113 6.86 1.98 -17.49
CA GLU A 113 6.22 0.82 -16.87
C GLU A 113 7.22 -0.30 -16.59
N ILE A 114 8.15 -0.58 -17.53
CA ILE A 114 9.19 -1.58 -17.33
C ILE A 114 10.13 -1.19 -16.19
N ILE A 115 10.56 0.08 -16.11
CA ILE A 115 11.40 0.58 -15.02
C ILE A 115 10.68 0.43 -13.70
N GLN A 116 9.41 0.80 -13.62
CA GLN A 116 8.58 0.67 -12.42
C GLN A 116 8.43 -0.80 -12.01
N ALA A 117 8.09 -1.68 -12.95
CA ALA A 117 7.93 -3.11 -12.68
C ALA A 117 9.24 -3.76 -12.21
N THR A 118 10.36 -3.41 -12.83
CA THR A 118 11.68 -3.92 -12.46
C THR A 118 12.08 -3.44 -11.05
N THR A 119 11.79 -2.19 -10.72
CA THR A 119 12.04 -1.62 -9.38
C THR A 119 11.20 -2.32 -8.33
N LEU A 120 9.91 -2.56 -8.59
CA LEU A 120 9.01 -3.30 -7.70
C LEU A 120 9.49 -4.74 -7.49
N PHE A 121 9.86 -5.42 -8.58
CA PHE A 121 10.36 -6.79 -8.49
C PHE A 121 11.67 -6.87 -7.69
N GLY A 122 12.61 -5.95 -7.93
CA GLY A 122 13.85 -5.86 -7.16
C GLY A 122 13.60 -5.62 -5.67
N ALA A 123 12.66 -4.74 -5.34
CA ALA A 123 12.28 -4.47 -3.95
C ALA A 123 11.64 -5.68 -3.27
N LEU A 124 10.78 -6.44 -3.98
CA LEU A 124 10.19 -7.68 -3.46
C LEU A 124 11.27 -8.75 -3.19
N VAL A 125 12.19 -8.93 -4.13
CA VAL A 125 13.31 -9.87 -3.96
C VAL A 125 14.16 -9.48 -2.76
N ALA A 126 14.53 -8.22 -2.64
CA ALA A 126 15.30 -7.72 -1.49
C ALA A 126 14.57 -7.99 -0.17
N GLN A 127 13.26 -7.72 -0.10
CA GLN A 127 12.48 -7.97 1.10
C GLN A 127 12.42 -9.47 1.44
N PHE A 128 12.29 -10.34 0.44
CA PHE A 128 12.29 -11.78 0.67
C PHE A 128 13.59 -12.23 1.33
N PHE A 129 14.74 -11.76 0.84
CA PHE A 129 16.04 -12.07 1.43
C PHE A 129 16.17 -11.54 2.86
N PHE A 130 15.79 -10.30 3.12
CA PHE A 130 15.82 -9.72 4.47
C PHE A 130 14.91 -10.48 5.44
N SER A 131 13.71 -10.86 4.99
CA SER A 131 12.76 -11.62 5.83
C SER A 131 13.29 -13.02 6.15
N TYR A 132 13.94 -13.66 5.19
CA TYR A 132 14.53 -14.99 5.38
C TYR A 132 15.73 -14.97 6.33
N GLU A 133 16.55 -13.94 6.26
CA GLU A 133 17.73 -13.79 7.14
C GLU A 133 17.35 -13.56 8.62
N ILE A 134 16.25 -12.80 8.84
CA ILE A 134 15.71 -12.58 10.19
C ILE A 134 15.18 -13.90 10.79
N LEU A 135 14.43 -14.69 10.02
CA LEU A 135 13.89 -15.97 10.47
C LEU A 135 15.00 -16.97 10.83
N LYS A 136 16.08 -17.00 10.06
CA LYS A 136 17.23 -17.89 10.32
C LYS A 136 18.03 -17.47 11.56
N LYS A 137 18.00 -16.19 11.94
CA LYS A 137 18.68 -15.70 13.13
C LYS A 137 17.90 -16.05 14.41
N ASP A 138 16.55 -16.00 14.36
CA ASP A 138 15.71 -16.37 15.50
C ASP A 138 15.70 -17.89 15.79
N GLU A 139 16.12 -18.72 14.83
CA GLU A 139 16.22 -20.18 15.00
C GLU A 139 17.56 -20.63 15.64
N ASN A 140 18.56 -19.72 15.67
CA ASN A 140 19.89 -20.00 16.21
C ASN A 140 20.18 -19.36 17.59
N ASP A 141 19.22 -18.61 18.17
CA ASP A 141 19.27 -18.07 19.54
C ASP A 141 18.26 -18.76 20.44
#